data_93ddf0bd4335b84ddfd20cc613d1d5c5
#
_entry.id   93ddf0bd4335b84ddfd20cc613d1d5c5
#
_cell.length_a   1.000
_cell.length_b   1.000
_cell.length_c   1.000
_cell.angle_alpha   90.00
_cell.angle_beta   90.00
_cell.angle_gamma   90.00
#
_symmetry.space_group_name_H-M   'P 1'
#
loop_
_entity.id
_entity.type
_entity.pdbx_description
1 polymer ?
#
loop_
_entity_poly.entity_id
_entity_poly.type
_entity_poly.pdbx_seq_one_letter_code
_entity_poly.pdbx_strand_id
1 'polypeptide(L)'
;MTVESLITQHIDTWTSTVKTQSTSGRGSRKKLDLYGIKKLRELILELAVRGKLVPQDPNDEPTSELLQRNFDEQDRLIKSESLKTKANRNLSTDDEYLIVPISWERIRLGNLAKFIDYRGKTPKKIESGIRLITAKNVKFGHISLFPEEFISEDEYKTWMTRGFPRIGDILFTPEAPLGNVAQVNLYEKFALAQRAICFQFHIPQVSNFLKLFLMTPSFQSLLLEKATGTTAKGIKASVLKELLIYIPPLAEQHRIVAKVDELMALCDQLEQQTEASIKAHQLLVSTLLNTLTNSANADELMENWARISDHFDTLFITEESIDQLKQTILQLAVMGKLVPQDTNDEPASVLLERIAEEKAQLIKEKKIKKQKALPPIADDEKPFDLPNGWEWCRLSEVIDPERDISYGIIKLEAEPELGGVPTLRCSDVKPGYIDMSGVRNVVENIEEQYKRTRLQGGEVLLNIRGTLGGVALVPDSLNGYNIAREVAMLAVSNAISGEYLRDLILSPFFWLMIESNLKGIAYKGLNLNLLREFAIPLPPRRQQNSIVNVTSSMTSVCDQLKARLKESQTTQLRLTDAIVEQAV
;
A
#
# COMPACT_ATOMS: atom_id res chain seq x y z
N MET A 1 5.53 -17.91 31.09
CA MET A 1 5.26 -18.42 29.71
C MET A 1 6.56 -18.30 28.94
N THR A 2 7.05 -19.36 28.30
CA THR A 2 8.26 -19.23 27.45
C THR A 2 7.92 -18.49 26.14
N VAL A 3 8.93 -17.93 25.49
CA VAL A 3 8.73 -17.21 24.22
C VAL A 3 8.21 -18.15 23.14
N GLU A 4 8.69 -19.39 23.10
CA GLU A 4 8.22 -20.42 22.17
C GLU A 4 6.73 -20.76 22.41
N SER A 5 6.31 -20.85 23.68
CA SER A 5 4.90 -21.05 24.02
C SER A 5 4.04 -19.87 23.52
N LEU A 6 4.51 -18.63 23.70
CA LEU A 6 3.82 -17.44 23.22
C LEU A 6 3.72 -17.39 21.68
N ILE A 7 4.81 -17.76 20.98
CA ILE A 7 4.82 -17.82 19.52
C ILE A 7 3.82 -18.86 19.03
N THR A 8 3.87 -20.07 19.59
CA THR A 8 3.02 -21.20 19.17
C THR A 8 1.54 -20.94 19.49
N GLN A 9 1.25 -20.39 20.67
CA GLN A 9 -0.13 -20.12 21.10
C GLN A 9 -0.83 -19.07 20.23
N HIS A 10 -0.08 -18.12 19.67
CA HIS A 10 -0.61 -17.01 18.87
C HIS A 10 -0.15 -17.05 17.40
N ILE A 11 0.22 -18.25 16.91
CA ILE A 11 0.77 -18.40 15.53
C ILE A 11 -0.18 -17.83 14.48
N ASP A 12 -1.48 -18.09 14.63
CA ASP A 12 -2.50 -17.58 13.71
C ASP A 12 -2.58 -16.05 13.75
N THR A 13 -2.44 -15.44 14.92
CA THR A 13 -2.43 -13.98 15.06
C THR A 13 -1.20 -13.38 14.36
N TRP A 14 -0.01 -13.97 14.57
CA TRP A 14 1.22 -13.47 13.95
C TRP A 14 1.19 -13.55 12.41
N THR A 15 0.63 -14.62 11.86
CA THR A 15 0.62 -14.87 10.40
C THR A 15 -0.58 -14.22 9.68
N SER A 16 -1.74 -14.05 10.34
CA SER A 16 -2.94 -13.48 9.74
C SER A 16 -3.03 -11.95 9.85
N THR A 17 -2.30 -11.33 10.80
CA THR A 17 -2.38 -9.88 10.99
C THR A 17 -1.55 -9.15 9.94
N VAL A 18 -2.26 -8.61 8.95
CA VAL A 18 -1.68 -7.87 7.83
C VAL A 18 -2.20 -6.43 7.79
N LYS A 19 -1.38 -5.51 7.30
CA LYS A 19 -1.74 -4.10 7.12
C LYS A 19 -1.46 -3.67 5.69
N THR A 20 -2.46 -3.09 5.03
CA THR A 20 -2.28 -2.53 3.70
C THR A 20 -1.65 -1.13 3.81
N GLN A 21 -0.47 -0.94 3.23
CA GLN A 21 0.15 0.37 3.12
C GLN A 21 -0.16 0.99 1.76
N SER A 22 -0.74 2.20 1.76
CA SER A 22 -0.82 3.02 0.55
C SER A 22 0.54 3.66 0.31
N THR A 23 1.24 3.26 -0.73
CA THR A 23 2.44 3.97 -1.17
C THR A 23 2.01 5.24 -1.91
N SER A 24 2.51 6.40 -1.47
CA SER A 24 2.28 7.67 -2.15
C SER A 24 3.02 7.69 -3.49
N GLY A 25 2.29 7.67 -4.62
CA GLY A 25 2.84 7.76 -5.96
C GLY A 25 1.82 7.40 -7.05
N ARG A 26 1.94 8.01 -8.25
CA ARG A 26 1.11 7.66 -9.41
C ARG A 26 1.39 6.20 -9.82
N GLY A 27 0.44 5.30 -9.60
CA GLY A 27 0.55 3.88 -9.96
C GLY A 27 1.01 2.97 -8.81
N SER A 28 0.87 3.39 -7.55
CA SER A 28 1.27 2.60 -6.39
C SER A 28 0.41 1.35 -6.21
N ARG A 29 1.04 0.17 -6.35
CA ARG A 29 0.45 -1.08 -5.86
C ARG A 29 0.37 -1.01 -4.33
N LYS A 30 -0.78 -1.36 -3.77
CA LYS A 30 -0.95 -1.55 -2.32
C LYS A 30 0.09 -2.61 -1.88
N LYS A 31 1.05 -2.23 -1.04
CA LYS A 31 2.01 -3.19 -0.47
C LYS A 31 1.39 -3.76 0.80
N LEU A 32 1.33 -5.08 0.87
CA LEU A 32 0.91 -5.79 2.07
C LEU A 32 2.10 -5.80 3.06
N ASP A 33 1.84 -5.38 4.30
CA ASP A 33 2.79 -5.41 5.41
C ASP A 33 2.35 -6.53 6.36
N LEU A 34 3.22 -7.51 6.62
CA LEU A 34 2.99 -8.62 7.56
C LEU A 34 3.18 -8.11 9.00
N TYR A 35 2.23 -7.30 9.43
CA TYR A 35 2.27 -6.56 10.70
C TYR A 35 2.51 -7.48 11.91
N GLY A 36 1.84 -8.64 11.96
CA GLY A 36 1.98 -9.59 13.06
C GLY A 36 3.41 -10.12 13.18
N ILE A 37 4.02 -10.56 12.09
CA ILE A 37 5.40 -11.07 12.08
C ILE A 37 6.38 -9.95 12.46
N LYS A 38 6.15 -8.73 11.97
CA LYS A 38 6.96 -7.57 12.37
C LYS A 38 6.88 -7.33 13.88
N LYS A 39 5.69 -7.37 14.46
CA LYS A 39 5.48 -7.22 15.90
C LYS A 39 6.10 -8.35 16.72
N LEU A 40 6.07 -9.57 16.20
CA LEU A 40 6.78 -10.71 16.80
C LEU A 40 8.30 -10.48 16.86
N ARG A 41 8.91 -9.97 15.78
CA ARG A 41 10.34 -9.61 15.76
C ARG A 41 10.65 -8.53 16.79
N GLU A 42 9.82 -7.49 16.89
CA GLU A 42 9.94 -6.42 17.87
C GLU A 42 9.86 -6.99 19.31
N LEU A 43 8.92 -7.89 19.58
CA LEU A 43 8.75 -8.56 20.87
C LEU A 43 9.96 -9.41 21.26
N ILE A 44 10.50 -10.20 20.34
CA ILE A 44 11.70 -11.02 20.59
C ILE A 44 12.87 -10.13 21.04
N LEU A 45 13.08 -8.99 20.36
CA LEU A 45 14.13 -8.04 20.74
C LEU A 45 13.87 -7.42 22.12
N GLU A 46 12.62 -7.05 22.43
CA GLU A 46 12.29 -6.49 23.75
C GLU A 46 12.51 -7.49 24.88
N LEU A 47 12.10 -8.75 24.69
CA LEU A 47 12.32 -9.80 25.68
C LEU A 47 13.81 -10.10 25.89
N ALA A 48 14.60 -10.02 24.81
CA ALA A 48 16.05 -10.19 24.86
C ALA A 48 16.73 -9.16 25.78
N VAL A 49 16.37 -7.88 25.67
CA VAL A 49 17.01 -6.79 26.44
C VAL A 49 16.40 -6.58 27.82
N ARG A 50 15.34 -7.31 28.15
CA ARG A 50 14.75 -7.34 29.48
C ARG A 50 15.16 -8.58 30.27
N GLY A 51 16.05 -9.43 29.74
CA GLY A 51 16.48 -10.67 30.37
C GLY A 51 15.38 -11.72 30.52
N LYS A 52 14.33 -11.65 29.66
CA LYS A 52 13.19 -12.59 29.70
C LYS A 52 13.29 -13.68 28.62
N LEU A 53 14.33 -13.64 27.76
CA LEU A 53 14.45 -14.55 26.63
C LEU A 53 15.17 -15.87 26.95
N VAL A 54 16.15 -15.82 27.84
CA VAL A 54 16.93 -16.96 28.28
C VAL A 54 17.00 -17.00 29.82
N PRO A 55 17.18 -18.18 30.45
CA PRO A 55 17.33 -18.25 31.89
C PRO A 55 18.63 -17.61 32.34
N GLN A 56 18.59 -17.01 33.55
CA GLN A 56 19.78 -16.51 34.25
C GLN A 56 20.59 -17.68 34.80
N ASP A 57 21.93 -17.64 34.67
CA ASP A 57 22.83 -18.62 35.26
C ASP A 57 23.64 -17.93 36.37
N PRO A 58 23.49 -18.33 37.63
CA PRO A 58 24.25 -17.74 38.74
C PRO A 58 25.76 -18.03 38.68
N ASN A 59 26.21 -18.96 37.83
CA ASN A 59 27.62 -19.26 37.64
C ASN A 59 28.27 -18.38 36.53
N ASP A 60 27.52 -17.57 35.85
CA ASP A 60 28.08 -16.62 34.87
C ASP A 60 29.01 -15.62 35.58
N GLU A 61 30.10 -15.24 34.92
CA GLU A 61 30.98 -14.19 35.41
C GLU A 61 30.18 -12.90 35.66
N PRO A 62 30.26 -12.27 36.83
CA PRO A 62 29.52 -11.05 37.14
C PRO A 62 29.78 -9.95 36.11
N THR A 63 28.74 -9.22 35.70
CA THR A 63 28.85 -8.10 34.75
C THR A 63 29.78 -7.02 35.26
N SER A 64 29.91 -6.84 36.58
CA SER A 64 30.84 -5.87 37.17
C SER A 64 32.30 -6.14 36.77
N GLU A 65 32.73 -7.41 36.64
CA GLU A 65 34.08 -7.77 36.19
C GLU A 65 34.27 -7.44 34.67
N LEU A 66 33.27 -7.70 33.85
CA LEU A 66 33.26 -7.28 32.46
C LEU A 66 33.38 -5.76 32.32
N LEU A 67 32.62 -5.00 33.11
CA LEU A 67 32.68 -3.54 33.09
C LEU A 67 34.02 -3.00 33.64
N GLN A 68 34.63 -3.67 34.64
CA GLN A 68 35.96 -3.28 35.10
C GLN A 68 36.98 -3.41 33.97
N ARG A 69 37.01 -4.55 33.25
CA ARG A 69 37.86 -4.73 32.06
C ARG A 69 37.61 -3.65 30.98
N ASN A 70 36.36 -3.29 30.77
CA ASN A 70 35.99 -2.21 29.83
C ASN A 70 36.54 -0.85 30.26
N PHE A 71 36.49 -0.51 31.55
CA PHE A 71 37.05 0.71 32.10
C PHE A 71 38.59 0.73 32.05
N ASP A 72 39.24 -0.39 32.32
CA ASP A 72 40.70 -0.53 32.24
C ASP A 72 41.19 -0.29 30.80
N GLU A 73 40.48 -0.88 29.82
CA GLU A 73 40.80 -0.64 28.42
C GLU A 73 40.52 0.80 27.98
N GLN A 74 39.40 1.39 28.45
CA GLN A 74 39.10 2.79 28.21
C GLN A 74 40.23 3.71 28.76
N ASP A 75 40.69 3.46 30.00
CA ASP A 75 41.76 4.24 30.64
C ASP A 75 43.09 4.02 29.93
N ARG A 76 43.38 2.82 29.39
CA ARG A 76 44.53 2.53 28.53
C ARG A 76 44.50 3.36 27.25
N LEU A 77 43.34 3.40 26.58
CA LEU A 77 43.13 4.17 25.34
C LEU A 77 43.26 5.68 25.57
N ILE A 78 42.87 6.18 26.74
CA ILE A 78 43.04 7.60 27.11
C ILE A 78 44.53 7.93 27.32
N LYS A 79 45.27 7.07 28.04
CA LYS A 79 46.70 7.23 28.27
C LYS A 79 47.52 7.23 26.97
N SER A 80 47.09 6.45 25.99
CA SER A 80 47.71 6.38 24.65
C SER A 80 47.24 7.48 23.70
N GLU A 81 46.49 8.49 24.17
CA GLU A 81 45.90 9.57 23.39
C GLU A 81 44.96 9.10 22.24
N SER A 82 44.62 7.81 22.19
CA SER A 82 43.72 7.25 21.21
C SER A 82 42.26 7.61 21.50
N LEU A 83 41.95 8.07 22.72
CA LEU A 83 40.65 8.55 23.16
C LEU A 83 40.83 9.89 23.91
N LYS A 84 40.08 10.93 23.49
CA LYS A 84 40.29 12.31 23.99
C LYS A 84 39.50 12.67 25.24
N THR A 85 38.37 12.01 25.52
CA THR A 85 37.47 12.36 26.64
C THR A 85 36.83 11.15 27.26
N LYS A 86 36.65 11.16 28.60
CA LYS A 86 35.80 10.22 29.32
C LYS A 86 34.33 10.66 29.26
N ALA A 87 33.41 9.75 29.04
CA ALA A 87 32.01 10.00 29.37
C ALA A 87 31.82 10.00 30.89
N ASN A 88 30.75 10.62 31.38
CA ASN A 88 30.40 10.63 32.79
C ASN A 88 30.14 9.20 33.29
N ARG A 89 30.83 8.75 34.35
CA ARG A 89 30.64 7.43 34.98
C ARG A 89 29.56 7.44 36.05
N ASN A 90 29.10 8.62 36.50
CA ASN A 90 28.03 8.69 37.50
C ASN A 90 26.68 8.38 36.87
N LEU A 91 25.92 7.50 37.49
CA LEU A 91 24.59 7.09 37.06
C LEU A 91 23.54 7.67 38.03
N SER A 92 22.41 8.11 37.49
CA SER A 92 21.22 8.49 38.24
C SER A 92 20.13 7.44 38.06
N THR A 93 19.32 7.21 39.08
CA THR A 93 18.13 6.37 38.99
C THR A 93 17.04 6.98 38.09
N ASP A 94 17.07 8.32 37.95
CA ASP A 94 16.08 9.05 37.10
C ASP A 94 16.28 8.79 35.59
N ASP A 95 17.43 8.21 35.21
CA ASP A 95 17.74 7.87 33.81
C ASP A 95 17.24 6.46 33.42
N GLU A 96 16.68 5.69 34.37
CA GLU A 96 16.25 4.31 34.13
C GLU A 96 14.96 4.26 33.28
N TYR A 97 14.94 3.40 32.27
CA TYR A 97 13.78 3.24 31.37
C TYR A 97 13.44 1.77 31.09
N LEU A 98 14.22 0.81 31.59
CA LEU A 98 13.97 -0.63 31.49
C LEU A 98 14.06 -1.31 32.85
N ILE A 99 13.22 -2.31 33.05
CA ILE A 99 13.33 -3.25 34.19
C ILE A 99 14.11 -4.46 33.67
N VAL A 100 15.24 -4.77 34.32
CA VAL A 100 16.16 -5.83 33.94
C VAL A 100 16.52 -6.70 35.17
N PRO A 101 17.08 -7.92 34.97
CA PRO A 101 17.56 -8.75 36.06
C PRO A 101 18.62 -8.05 36.91
N ILE A 102 18.69 -8.42 38.20
CA ILE A 102 19.64 -7.82 39.14
C ILE A 102 21.12 -8.14 38.82
N SER A 103 21.35 -9.21 38.05
CA SER A 103 22.68 -9.60 37.55
C SER A 103 23.21 -8.68 36.45
N TRP A 104 22.36 -7.80 35.89
CA TRP A 104 22.74 -6.88 34.83
C TRP A 104 23.22 -5.56 35.41
N GLU A 105 24.22 -4.98 34.75
CA GLU A 105 24.77 -3.69 35.12
C GLU A 105 24.37 -2.60 34.11
N ARG A 106 24.41 -1.35 34.56
CA ARG A 106 24.09 -0.16 33.78
C ARG A 106 25.36 0.59 33.44
N ILE A 107 25.45 1.08 32.21
CA ILE A 107 26.57 1.89 31.76
C ILE A 107 26.12 2.89 30.68
N ARG A 108 26.74 4.06 30.62
CA ARG A 108 26.50 5.01 29.51
C ARG A 108 27.17 4.52 28.24
N LEU A 109 26.49 4.65 27.08
CA LEU A 109 26.99 4.20 25.77
C LEU A 109 28.38 4.80 25.46
N GLY A 110 28.63 6.05 25.87
CA GLY A 110 29.92 6.71 25.68
C GLY A 110 31.09 6.10 26.47
N ASN A 111 30.80 5.25 27.49
CA ASN A 111 31.80 4.52 28.25
C ASN A 111 32.08 3.12 27.67
N LEU A 112 31.22 2.61 26.78
CA LEU A 112 31.38 1.32 26.13
C LEU A 112 32.22 1.38 24.85
N ALA A 113 32.18 2.53 24.14
CA ALA A 113 32.74 2.63 22.81
C ALA A 113 33.43 3.96 22.51
N LYS A 114 34.44 3.90 21.66
CA LYS A 114 34.96 5.06 20.95
C LYS A 114 34.00 5.42 19.81
N PHE A 115 33.58 6.69 19.77
CA PHE A 115 32.71 7.23 18.71
C PHE A 115 33.56 7.79 17.56
N ILE A 116 33.54 7.13 16.43
CA ILE A 116 34.18 7.60 15.19
C ILE A 116 33.09 8.30 14.37
N ASP A 117 33.14 9.62 14.34
CA ASP A 117 32.11 10.49 13.79
C ASP A 117 32.65 11.37 12.67
N TYR A 118 32.28 11.11 11.45
CA TYR A 118 32.67 11.85 10.24
C TYR A 118 31.60 12.83 9.75
N ARG A 119 30.70 13.29 10.61
CA ARG A 119 29.70 14.29 10.24
C ARG A 119 30.31 15.65 9.89
N GLY A 120 29.62 16.39 9.04
CA GLY A 120 29.90 17.80 8.74
C GLY A 120 30.55 18.09 7.40
N LYS A 121 31.30 17.17 6.81
CA LYS A 121 31.91 17.34 5.48
C LYS A 121 31.60 16.13 4.61
N THR A 122 31.65 16.29 3.27
CA THR A 122 31.52 15.21 2.30
C THR A 122 32.85 15.10 1.56
N PRO A 123 33.47 13.90 1.47
CA PRO A 123 34.64 13.71 0.64
C PRO A 123 34.29 13.83 -0.84
N LYS A 124 35.29 14.11 -1.68
CA LYS A 124 35.10 14.18 -3.14
C LYS A 124 34.83 12.79 -3.70
N LYS A 125 33.65 12.61 -4.30
CA LYS A 125 33.22 11.34 -4.89
C LYS A 125 33.77 11.19 -6.30
N ILE A 126 34.06 9.94 -6.68
CA ILE A 126 34.50 9.51 -8.00
C ILE A 126 33.68 8.28 -8.44
N GLU A 127 33.81 7.87 -9.71
CA GLU A 127 33.02 6.76 -10.28
C GLU A 127 33.48 5.38 -9.77
N SER A 128 34.75 5.22 -9.41
CA SER A 128 35.30 3.95 -8.89
C SER A 128 36.48 4.22 -7.95
N GLY A 129 36.71 3.34 -6.96
CA GLY A 129 37.78 3.47 -5.99
C GLY A 129 37.44 2.80 -4.66
N ILE A 130 37.79 3.45 -3.54
CA ILE A 130 37.43 2.97 -2.20
C ILE A 130 35.98 3.28 -1.93
N ARG A 131 35.21 2.25 -1.52
CA ARG A 131 33.79 2.37 -1.19
C ARG A 131 33.57 3.38 -0.07
N LEU A 132 32.55 4.23 -0.25
CA LEU A 132 32.12 5.22 0.72
C LEU A 132 30.79 4.78 1.33
N ILE A 133 30.80 4.43 2.61
CA ILE A 133 29.60 4.09 3.38
C ILE A 133 29.04 5.36 4.04
N THR A 134 27.79 5.66 3.76
CA THR A 134 27.05 6.81 4.27
C THR A 134 25.78 6.36 5.00
N ALA A 135 25.00 7.27 5.58
CA ALA A 135 23.71 6.95 6.18
C ALA A 135 22.75 6.24 5.20
N LYS A 136 22.89 6.44 3.89
CA LYS A 136 22.06 5.75 2.88
C LYS A 136 22.33 4.24 2.84
N ASN A 137 23.53 3.83 3.19
CA ASN A 137 23.98 2.45 3.19
C ASN A 137 23.68 1.72 4.50
N VAL A 138 23.55 2.46 5.61
CA VAL A 138 23.20 1.88 6.91
C VAL A 138 21.69 1.68 6.98
N LYS A 139 21.25 0.42 6.89
CA LYS A 139 19.85 0.03 7.04
C LYS A 139 19.61 -0.52 8.45
N PHE A 140 18.36 -0.71 8.81
CA PHE A 140 18.03 -1.32 10.09
C PHE A 140 18.42 -2.81 10.07
N GLY A 141 19.46 -3.15 10.82
CA GLY A 141 19.99 -4.51 10.95
C GLY A 141 21.13 -4.89 9.99
N HIS A 142 21.35 -4.19 8.87
CA HIS A 142 22.37 -4.56 7.88
C HIS A 142 22.95 -3.36 7.12
N ILE A 143 24.10 -3.59 6.45
CA ILE A 143 24.71 -2.62 5.51
C ILE A 143 24.24 -2.97 4.09
N SER A 144 23.65 -2.00 3.39
CA SER A 144 23.35 -2.09 1.97
C SER A 144 24.49 -1.50 1.15
N LEU A 145 24.97 -2.20 0.15
CA LEU A 145 26.00 -1.68 -0.74
C LEU A 145 25.45 -0.65 -1.76
N PHE A 146 24.15 -0.49 -1.87
CA PHE A 146 23.50 0.48 -2.73
C PHE A 146 22.91 1.65 -1.94
N PRO A 147 23.01 2.91 -2.46
CA PRO A 147 23.72 3.29 -3.67
C PRO A 147 25.25 3.16 -3.52
N GLU A 148 25.93 2.82 -4.60
CA GLU A 148 27.38 2.75 -4.63
C GLU A 148 27.97 4.16 -4.77
N GLU A 149 28.85 4.51 -3.85
CA GLU A 149 29.62 5.76 -3.87
C GLU A 149 31.08 5.43 -3.56
N PHE A 150 32.01 6.12 -4.23
CA PHE A 150 33.45 5.86 -4.10
C PHE A 150 34.25 7.14 -3.91
N ILE A 151 35.47 7.00 -3.30
CA ILE A 151 36.47 8.06 -3.17
C ILE A 151 37.82 7.53 -3.64
N SER A 152 38.77 8.45 -3.95
CA SER A 152 40.13 8.08 -4.32
C SER A 152 40.92 7.59 -3.12
N GLU A 153 42.04 6.87 -3.37
CA GLU A 153 42.97 6.41 -2.33
C GLU A 153 43.60 7.61 -1.58
N ASP A 154 43.91 8.69 -2.27
CA ASP A 154 44.48 9.89 -1.64
C ASP A 154 43.45 10.65 -0.79
N GLU A 155 42.19 10.73 -1.27
CA GLU A 155 41.09 11.26 -0.48
C GLU A 155 40.87 10.41 0.78
N TYR A 156 40.94 9.09 0.67
CA TYR A 156 40.81 8.19 1.81
C TYR A 156 41.85 8.45 2.90
N LYS A 157 43.13 8.60 2.54
CA LYS A 157 44.23 8.87 3.50
C LYS A 157 44.05 10.18 4.24
N THR A 158 43.60 11.22 3.54
CA THR A 158 43.38 12.56 4.12
C THR A 158 42.05 12.65 4.88
N TRP A 159 41.06 11.86 4.48
CA TRP A 159 39.72 11.85 5.07
C TRP A 159 39.66 11.05 6.37
N MET A 160 40.16 9.79 6.37
CA MET A 160 40.00 8.84 7.48
C MET A 160 40.94 9.13 8.66
N THR A 161 40.85 10.33 9.23
CA THR A 161 41.74 10.84 10.31
C THR A 161 41.21 10.59 11.72
N ARG A 162 39.90 10.23 11.90
CA ARG A 162 39.27 10.04 13.20
C ARG A 162 39.26 8.58 13.68
N GLY A 163 39.59 7.66 12.81
CA GLY A 163 39.67 6.23 13.05
C GLY A 163 39.11 5.41 11.88
N PHE A 164 39.31 4.12 11.95
CA PHE A 164 38.91 3.17 10.91
C PHE A 164 37.91 2.18 11.51
N PRO A 165 36.69 1.99 10.91
CA PRO A 165 35.79 0.93 11.30
C PRO A 165 36.43 -0.45 11.14
N ARG A 166 36.14 -1.37 12.05
CA ARG A 166 36.60 -2.76 12.06
C ARG A 166 35.41 -3.69 11.90
N ILE A 167 35.66 -4.91 11.47
CA ILE A 167 34.64 -5.97 11.49
C ILE A 167 34.12 -6.13 12.93
N GLY A 168 32.81 -6.17 13.07
CA GLY A 168 32.13 -6.22 14.35
C GLY A 168 31.77 -4.86 14.96
N ASP A 169 32.36 -3.76 14.52
CA ASP A 169 31.92 -2.41 14.93
C ASP A 169 30.48 -2.14 14.49
N ILE A 170 29.80 -1.22 15.17
CA ILE A 170 28.41 -0.85 14.82
C ILE A 170 28.38 0.52 14.13
N LEU A 171 27.74 0.57 12.97
CA LEU A 171 27.37 1.81 12.30
C LEU A 171 25.98 2.24 12.75
N PHE A 172 25.84 3.52 13.07
CA PHE A 172 24.61 4.12 13.57
C PHE A 172 24.30 5.41 12.80
N THR A 173 23.03 5.64 12.45
CA THR A 173 22.60 6.90 11.82
C THR A 173 21.97 7.84 12.85
N PRO A 174 22.62 8.96 13.18
CA PRO A 174 22.09 9.92 14.15
C PRO A 174 21.01 10.85 13.59
N GLU A 175 20.78 10.83 12.27
CA GLU A 175 19.78 11.65 11.57
C GLU A 175 19.51 11.10 10.15
N ALA A 176 18.32 11.34 9.61
CA ALA A 176 17.88 11.16 8.23
C ALA A 176 18.33 9.84 7.52
N PRO A 177 17.90 8.68 7.95
CA PRO A 177 16.95 8.40 9.04
C PRO A 177 17.65 8.30 10.40
N LEU A 178 16.98 8.67 11.48
CA LEU A 178 17.46 8.48 12.84
C LEU A 178 17.32 7.00 13.24
N GLY A 179 18.36 6.43 13.86
CA GLY A 179 18.26 5.17 14.59
C GLY A 179 18.51 3.90 13.76
N ASN A 180 18.95 3.99 12.50
CA ASN A 180 19.42 2.80 11.80
C ASN A 180 20.71 2.30 12.42
N VAL A 181 20.80 0.97 12.58
CA VAL A 181 21.89 0.25 13.22
C VAL A 181 22.33 -0.90 12.33
N ALA A 182 23.61 -1.00 12.03
CA ALA A 182 24.16 -2.12 11.27
C ALA A 182 25.55 -2.49 11.77
N GLN A 183 25.86 -3.77 11.86
CA GLN A 183 27.19 -4.25 12.22
C GLN A 183 28.08 -4.32 10.98
N VAL A 184 29.33 -3.90 11.11
CA VAL A 184 30.34 -3.97 10.05
C VAL A 184 30.69 -5.43 9.79
N ASN A 185 30.40 -5.88 8.58
CA ASN A 185 30.72 -7.22 8.05
C ASN A 185 31.48 -7.14 6.72
N LEU A 186 32.00 -5.97 6.37
CA LEU A 186 32.75 -5.72 5.13
C LEU A 186 34.23 -6.00 5.38
N TYR A 187 34.78 -6.94 4.63
CA TYR A 187 36.22 -7.29 4.66
C TYR A 187 37.05 -6.35 3.80
N GLU A 188 36.42 -5.69 2.82
CA GLU A 188 37.08 -4.69 1.99
C GLU A 188 37.32 -3.37 2.74
N LYS A 189 38.36 -2.64 2.32
CA LYS A 189 38.62 -1.29 2.81
C LYS A 189 37.51 -0.34 2.37
N PHE A 190 36.95 0.41 3.29
CA PHE A 190 35.92 1.41 3.00
C PHE A 190 36.12 2.67 3.82
N ALA A 191 35.60 3.78 3.33
CA ALA A 191 35.52 5.03 4.03
C ALA A 191 34.14 5.21 4.67
N LEU A 192 34.11 5.86 5.83
CA LEU A 192 32.86 6.27 6.49
C LEU A 192 32.66 7.78 6.31
N ALA A 193 31.45 8.19 5.92
CA ALA A 193 31.13 9.60 5.77
C ALA A 193 29.67 9.91 6.15
N GLN A 194 29.38 11.16 6.13
CA GLN A 194 28.12 11.87 6.39
C GLN A 194 27.00 11.09 7.08
N ARG A 195 26.61 11.62 8.24
CA ARG A 195 25.43 11.16 9.00
C ARG A 195 25.49 9.69 9.45
N ALA A 196 26.70 9.14 9.57
CA ALA A 196 26.94 7.85 10.18
C ALA A 196 28.00 8.00 11.27
N ILE A 197 27.77 7.35 12.41
CA ILE A 197 28.70 7.22 13.53
C ILE A 197 29.08 5.76 13.64
N CYS A 198 30.37 5.46 13.82
CA CYS A 198 30.81 4.11 14.13
C CYS A 198 31.08 4.01 15.64
N PHE A 199 30.47 3.02 16.28
CA PHE A 199 30.76 2.62 17.67
C PHE A 199 31.80 1.50 17.63
N GLN A 200 33.00 1.83 18.07
CA GLN A 200 34.09 0.88 18.23
C GLN A 200 34.21 0.52 19.71
N PHE A 201 33.68 -0.66 20.09
CA PHE A 201 33.60 -1.09 21.47
C PHE A 201 34.99 -1.39 22.06
N HIS A 202 35.19 -1.02 23.34
CA HIS A 202 36.42 -1.33 24.08
C HIS A 202 36.59 -2.85 24.28
N ILE A 203 35.48 -3.55 24.49
CA ILE A 203 35.36 -5.01 24.51
C ILE A 203 34.55 -5.45 23.29
N PRO A 204 35.19 -5.92 22.20
CA PRO A 204 34.46 -6.24 20.95
C PRO A 204 33.38 -7.32 21.06
N GLN A 205 33.50 -8.22 22.04
CA GLN A 205 32.58 -9.33 22.28
C GLN A 205 31.17 -8.88 22.60
N VAL A 206 30.97 -7.68 23.17
CA VAL A 206 29.63 -7.14 23.50
C VAL A 206 28.86 -6.63 22.27
N SER A 207 29.52 -6.49 21.12
CA SER A 207 28.96 -5.84 19.93
C SER A 207 27.67 -6.50 19.41
N ASN A 208 27.62 -7.83 19.37
CA ASN A 208 26.45 -8.56 18.87
C ASN A 208 25.21 -8.30 19.73
N PHE A 209 25.35 -8.34 21.05
CA PHE A 209 24.25 -8.03 21.97
C PHE A 209 23.86 -6.55 21.85
N LEU A 210 24.85 -5.63 21.77
CA LEU A 210 24.57 -4.20 21.65
C LEU A 210 23.89 -3.84 20.34
N LYS A 211 24.16 -4.53 19.25
CA LYS A 211 23.39 -4.39 18.01
C LYS A 211 21.90 -4.67 18.27
N LEU A 212 21.57 -5.78 18.94
CA LEU A 212 20.18 -6.12 19.27
C LEU A 212 19.55 -5.06 20.18
N PHE A 213 20.27 -4.64 21.23
CA PHE A 213 19.82 -3.62 22.16
C PHE A 213 19.45 -2.30 21.46
N LEU A 214 20.32 -1.80 20.59
CA LEU A 214 20.10 -0.57 19.84
C LEU A 214 18.94 -0.66 18.84
N MET A 215 18.54 -1.87 18.46
CA MET A 215 17.43 -2.13 17.54
C MET A 215 16.07 -2.30 18.24
N THR A 216 16.01 -2.35 19.56
CA THR A 216 14.77 -2.56 20.30
C THR A 216 13.81 -1.37 20.17
N PRO A 217 12.48 -1.60 20.15
CA PRO A 217 11.49 -0.54 20.19
C PRO A 217 11.66 0.43 21.36
N SER A 218 12.01 -0.06 22.56
CA SER A 218 12.24 0.77 23.74
C SER A 218 13.42 1.73 23.54
N PHE A 219 14.57 1.26 23.02
CA PHE A 219 15.71 2.14 22.72
C PHE A 219 15.41 3.12 21.56
N GLN A 220 14.73 2.67 20.51
CA GLN A 220 14.32 3.52 19.39
C GLN A 220 13.33 4.61 19.85
N SER A 221 12.43 4.31 20.78
CA SER A 221 11.52 5.30 21.38
C SER A 221 12.30 6.33 22.21
N LEU A 222 13.27 5.89 23.02
CA LEU A 222 14.16 6.77 23.77
C LEU A 222 14.95 7.71 22.85
N LEU A 223 15.46 7.20 21.72
CA LEU A 223 16.13 8.03 20.71
C LEU A 223 15.21 9.12 20.16
N LEU A 224 13.96 8.78 19.85
CA LEU A 224 12.97 9.72 19.32
C LEU A 224 12.57 10.78 20.35
N GLU A 225 12.51 10.42 21.62
CA GLU A 225 12.26 11.35 22.74
C GLU A 225 13.40 12.38 22.89
N LYS A 226 14.64 11.91 22.86
CA LYS A 226 15.85 12.74 23.03
C LYS A 226 16.26 13.48 21.75
N ALA A 227 15.62 13.18 20.60
CA ALA A 227 15.90 13.80 19.32
C ALA A 227 15.37 15.23 19.25
N THR A 228 16.04 16.07 18.48
CA THR A 228 15.66 17.46 18.18
C THR A 228 15.47 17.65 16.68
N GLY A 229 14.75 18.69 16.29
CA GLY A 229 14.48 19.06 14.90
C GLY A 229 13.02 18.85 14.48
N THR A 230 12.46 19.79 13.72
CA THR A 230 11.07 19.82 13.27
C THR A 230 10.86 19.07 11.95
N THR A 231 11.75 19.23 11.00
CA THR A 231 11.65 18.64 9.65
C THR A 231 12.40 17.30 9.57
N ALA A 232 13.57 17.21 10.18
CA ALA A 232 14.33 15.96 10.30
C ALA A 232 14.77 15.80 11.76
N LYS A 233 14.27 14.76 12.42
CA LYS A 233 14.70 14.42 13.78
C LYS A 233 16.14 13.91 13.76
N GLY A 234 16.95 14.40 14.68
CA GLY A 234 18.33 13.98 14.84
C GLY A 234 18.79 14.05 16.30
N ILE A 235 19.80 13.25 16.66
CA ILE A 235 20.38 13.21 17.99
C ILE A 235 21.85 13.68 17.96
N LYS A 236 22.23 14.51 18.92
CA LYS A 236 23.64 14.93 19.07
C LYS A 236 24.46 13.78 19.64
N ALA A 237 25.72 13.63 19.18
CA ALA A 237 26.63 12.61 19.71
C ALA A 237 26.88 12.76 21.22
N SER A 238 26.85 13.97 21.77
CA SER A 238 26.95 14.21 23.21
C SER A 238 25.79 13.62 23.98
N VAL A 239 24.54 13.78 23.48
CA VAL A 239 23.34 13.19 24.08
C VAL A 239 23.36 11.66 23.94
N LEU A 240 23.72 11.16 22.75
CA LEU A 240 23.80 9.72 22.48
C LEU A 240 24.78 9.00 23.41
N LYS A 241 25.91 9.64 23.76
CA LYS A 241 26.90 9.11 24.71
C LYS A 241 26.35 8.95 26.13
N GLU A 242 25.38 9.77 26.52
CA GLU A 242 24.80 9.76 27.86
C GLU A 242 23.66 8.76 28.03
N LEU A 243 23.17 8.14 26.92
CA LEU A 243 22.10 7.14 26.99
C LEU A 243 22.56 5.90 27.77
N LEU A 244 21.68 5.41 28.64
CA LEU A 244 21.94 4.20 29.41
C LEU A 244 21.78 2.94 28.55
N ILE A 245 22.70 2.02 28.75
CA ILE A 245 22.70 0.67 28.19
C ILE A 245 22.71 -0.30 29.37
N TYR A 246 21.99 -1.38 29.24
CA TYR A 246 21.92 -2.45 30.24
C TYR A 246 22.70 -3.66 29.71
N ILE A 247 23.68 -4.13 30.48
CA ILE A 247 24.63 -5.15 30.05
C ILE A 247 24.47 -6.39 30.91
N PRO A 248 24.16 -7.54 30.31
CA PRO A 248 24.19 -8.84 31.00
C PRO A 248 25.62 -9.41 31.13
N PRO A 249 25.82 -10.45 31.95
CA PRO A 249 27.01 -11.29 31.89
C PRO A 249 27.37 -11.70 30.47
N LEU A 250 28.67 -11.76 30.14
CA LEU A 250 29.09 -12.03 28.74
C LEU A 250 28.57 -13.37 28.20
N ALA A 251 28.56 -14.42 29.05
CA ALA A 251 28.02 -15.73 28.67
C ALA A 251 26.51 -15.65 28.37
N GLU A 252 25.76 -14.87 29.17
CA GLU A 252 24.34 -14.61 28.91
C GLU A 252 24.12 -13.83 27.61
N GLN A 253 24.96 -12.84 27.30
CA GLN A 253 24.89 -12.14 26.01
C GLN A 253 24.98 -13.11 24.83
N HIS A 254 25.88 -14.09 24.91
CA HIS A 254 26.03 -15.10 23.86
C HIS A 254 24.78 -15.99 23.73
N ARG A 255 24.18 -16.43 24.88
CA ARG A 255 22.94 -17.20 24.87
C ARG A 255 21.77 -16.40 24.31
N ILE A 256 21.65 -15.12 24.67
CA ILE A 256 20.63 -14.21 24.13
C ILE A 256 20.78 -14.07 22.62
N VAL A 257 21.99 -13.76 22.12
CA VAL A 257 22.24 -13.58 20.68
C VAL A 257 21.89 -14.86 19.91
N ALA A 258 22.37 -16.03 20.36
CA ALA A 258 22.05 -17.30 19.73
C ALA A 258 20.55 -17.58 19.68
N LYS A 259 19.82 -17.28 20.78
CA LYS A 259 18.37 -17.47 20.83
C LYS A 259 17.60 -16.49 19.95
N VAL A 260 18.05 -15.24 19.88
CA VAL A 260 17.48 -14.25 18.95
C VAL A 260 17.68 -14.68 17.51
N ASP A 261 18.88 -15.12 17.14
CA ASP A 261 19.17 -15.59 15.77
C ASP A 261 18.28 -16.79 15.38
N GLU A 262 18.11 -17.77 16.30
CA GLU A 262 17.19 -18.91 16.12
C GLU A 262 15.74 -18.43 15.86
N LEU A 263 15.23 -17.53 16.71
CA LEU A 263 13.84 -17.04 16.61
C LEU A 263 13.63 -16.11 15.41
N MET A 264 14.64 -15.33 15.01
CA MET A 264 14.58 -14.50 13.80
C MET A 264 14.56 -15.36 12.54
N ALA A 265 15.32 -16.46 12.50
CA ALA A 265 15.25 -17.42 11.39
C ALA A 265 13.86 -18.07 11.29
N LEU A 266 13.22 -18.37 12.42
CA LEU A 266 11.82 -18.83 12.44
C LEU A 266 10.87 -17.76 11.90
N CYS A 267 11.05 -16.49 12.27
CA CYS A 267 10.27 -15.38 11.73
C CYS A 267 10.46 -15.24 10.22
N ASP A 268 11.68 -15.41 9.68
CA ASP A 268 11.96 -15.39 8.24
C ASP A 268 11.20 -16.51 7.53
N GLN A 269 11.17 -17.70 8.10
CA GLN A 269 10.43 -18.83 7.57
C GLN A 269 8.92 -18.59 7.57
N LEU A 270 8.36 -18.06 8.67
CA LEU A 270 6.95 -17.70 8.77
C LEU A 270 6.57 -16.63 7.74
N GLU A 271 7.44 -15.64 7.52
CA GLU A 271 7.24 -14.59 6.53
C GLU A 271 7.15 -15.17 5.12
N GLN A 272 8.10 -16.02 4.73
CA GLN A 272 8.11 -16.69 3.43
C GLN A 272 6.86 -17.58 3.23
N GLN A 273 6.48 -18.36 4.24
CA GLN A 273 5.30 -19.22 4.17
C GLN A 273 4.01 -18.41 4.05
N THR A 274 3.90 -17.31 4.80
CA THR A 274 2.73 -16.42 4.76
C THR A 274 2.60 -15.74 3.39
N GLU A 275 3.70 -15.21 2.85
CA GLU A 275 3.71 -14.63 1.50
C GLU A 275 3.35 -15.65 0.41
N ALA A 276 3.86 -16.87 0.51
CA ALA A 276 3.53 -17.94 -0.42
C ALA A 276 2.05 -18.34 -0.33
N SER A 277 1.52 -18.45 0.89
CA SER A 277 0.10 -18.74 1.14
C SER A 277 -0.82 -17.67 0.58
N ILE A 278 -0.49 -16.37 0.77
CA ILE A 278 -1.25 -15.25 0.21
C ILE A 278 -1.28 -15.33 -1.32
N LYS A 279 -0.14 -15.57 -1.98
CA LYS A 279 -0.07 -15.70 -3.44
C LYS A 279 -0.86 -16.91 -3.96
N ALA A 280 -0.76 -18.05 -3.27
CA ALA A 280 -1.51 -19.25 -3.62
C ALA A 280 -3.04 -19.03 -3.49
N HIS A 281 -3.46 -18.36 -2.43
CA HIS A 281 -4.87 -18.00 -2.22
C HIS A 281 -5.37 -17.05 -3.32
N GLN A 282 -4.61 -16.01 -3.69
CA GLN A 282 -4.98 -15.09 -4.78
C GLN A 282 -5.13 -15.84 -6.12
N LEU A 283 -4.21 -16.76 -6.42
CA LEU A 283 -4.28 -17.58 -7.62
C LEU A 283 -5.50 -18.50 -7.60
N LEU A 284 -5.78 -19.15 -6.47
CA LEU A 284 -6.94 -20.05 -6.31
C LEU A 284 -8.25 -19.28 -6.54
N VAL A 285 -8.43 -18.14 -5.89
CA VAL A 285 -9.64 -17.32 -6.04
C VAL A 285 -9.81 -16.88 -7.49
N SER A 286 -8.77 -16.33 -8.11
CA SER A 286 -8.85 -15.90 -9.52
C SER A 286 -9.17 -17.05 -10.47
N THR A 287 -8.58 -18.23 -10.24
CA THR A 287 -8.84 -19.42 -11.06
C THR A 287 -10.29 -19.89 -10.91
N LEU A 288 -10.81 -20.00 -9.69
CA LEU A 288 -12.19 -20.41 -9.44
C LEU A 288 -13.21 -19.41 -10.01
N LEU A 289 -12.99 -18.11 -9.81
CA LEU A 289 -13.87 -17.07 -10.38
C LEU A 289 -13.84 -17.08 -11.92
N ASN A 290 -12.70 -17.36 -12.54
CA ASN A 290 -12.60 -17.51 -13.99
C ASN A 290 -13.39 -18.72 -14.52
N THR A 291 -13.57 -19.79 -13.75
CA THR A 291 -14.43 -20.91 -14.19
C THR A 291 -15.88 -20.49 -14.37
N LEU A 292 -16.39 -19.54 -13.57
CA LEU A 292 -17.76 -19.01 -13.72
C LEU A 292 -17.95 -18.29 -15.05
N THR A 293 -17.03 -17.39 -15.40
CA THR A 293 -17.14 -16.62 -16.65
C THR A 293 -16.94 -17.50 -17.89
N ASN A 294 -16.13 -18.55 -17.78
CA ASN A 294 -15.80 -19.46 -18.87
C ASN A 294 -16.74 -20.70 -18.96
N SER A 295 -17.72 -20.85 -18.07
CA SER A 295 -18.68 -21.94 -18.12
C SER A 295 -19.40 -21.96 -19.47
N ALA A 296 -19.46 -23.14 -20.11
CA ALA A 296 -20.02 -23.30 -21.45
C ALA A 296 -21.56 -23.25 -21.48
N ASN A 297 -22.22 -23.60 -20.35
CA ASN A 297 -23.65 -23.63 -20.22
C ASN A 297 -24.08 -23.33 -18.78
N ALA A 298 -25.42 -23.27 -18.55
CA ALA A 298 -25.97 -22.94 -17.25
C ALA A 298 -25.71 -24.04 -16.20
N ASP A 299 -25.67 -25.29 -16.57
CA ASP A 299 -25.45 -26.41 -15.64
C ASP A 299 -24.01 -26.35 -15.11
N GLU A 300 -23.02 -26.16 -15.99
CA GLU A 300 -21.62 -25.98 -15.60
C GLU A 300 -21.42 -24.74 -14.72
N LEU A 301 -22.13 -23.65 -15.04
CA LEU A 301 -22.08 -22.42 -14.22
C LEU A 301 -22.61 -22.71 -12.80
N MET A 302 -23.71 -23.45 -12.68
CA MET A 302 -24.28 -23.79 -11.38
C MET A 302 -23.39 -24.74 -10.59
N GLU A 303 -22.74 -25.73 -11.22
CA GLU A 303 -21.76 -26.61 -10.58
C GLU A 303 -20.54 -25.82 -10.08
N ASN A 304 -20.01 -24.93 -10.91
CA ASN A 304 -18.86 -24.07 -10.53
C ASN A 304 -19.24 -23.12 -9.39
N TRP A 305 -20.46 -22.56 -9.41
CA TRP A 305 -20.96 -21.70 -8.33
C TRP A 305 -21.16 -22.49 -7.02
N ALA A 306 -21.73 -23.69 -7.07
CA ALA A 306 -21.88 -24.54 -5.88
C ALA A 306 -20.53 -24.80 -5.22
N ARG A 307 -19.51 -25.13 -6.02
CA ARG A 307 -18.14 -25.38 -5.55
C ARG A 307 -17.52 -24.15 -4.85
N ILE A 308 -17.75 -22.95 -5.37
CA ILE A 308 -17.31 -21.69 -4.75
C ILE A 308 -18.10 -21.42 -3.48
N SER A 309 -19.42 -21.65 -3.50
CA SER A 309 -20.32 -21.41 -2.38
C SER A 309 -19.99 -22.28 -1.17
N ASP A 310 -19.64 -23.56 -1.39
CA ASP A 310 -19.23 -24.48 -0.31
C ASP A 310 -17.96 -24.02 0.43
N HIS A 311 -17.13 -23.20 -0.20
CA HIS A 311 -15.88 -22.68 0.34
C HIS A 311 -15.87 -21.16 0.50
N PHE A 312 -17.04 -20.52 0.51
CA PHE A 312 -17.17 -19.07 0.49
C PHE A 312 -16.38 -18.37 1.60
N ASP A 313 -16.50 -18.85 2.84
CA ASP A 313 -15.86 -18.29 4.02
C ASP A 313 -14.33 -18.40 4.02
N THR A 314 -13.77 -19.31 3.21
CA THR A 314 -12.31 -19.47 3.08
C THR A 314 -11.75 -18.75 1.86
N LEU A 315 -12.55 -18.51 0.84
CA LEU A 315 -12.15 -17.85 -0.39
C LEU A 315 -12.20 -16.31 -0.28
N PHE A 316 -13.21 -15.76 0.40
CA PHE A 316 -13.44 -14.31 0.42
C PHE A 316 -13.03 -13.66 1.74
N ILE A 317 -11.79 -13.96 2.16
CA ILE A 317 -11.17 -13.47 3.42
C ILE A 317 -10.29 -12.23 3.25
N THR A 318 -10.17 -11.69 2.05
CA THR A 318 -9.37 -10.48 1.76
C THR A 318 -10.20 -9.45 1.00
N GLU A 319 -9.89 -8.15 1.16
CA GLU A 319 -10.54 -7.10 0.37
C GLU A 319 -10.39 -7.36 -1.13
N GLU A 320 -9.23 -7.84 -1.56
CA GLU A 320 -8.93 -8.14 -2.96
C GLU A 320 -9.80 -9.28 -3.50
N SER A 321 -9.97 -10.38 -2.76
CA SER A 321 -10.83 -11.50 -3.19
C SER A 321 -12.30 -11.09 -3.30
N ILE A 322 -12.80 -10.22 -2.40
CA ILE A 322 -14.15 -9.67 -2.47
C ILE A 322 -14.29 -8.72 -3.67
N ASP A 323 -13.28 -7.88 -3.95
CA ASP A 323 -13.30 -7.01 -5.13
C ASP A 323 -13.27 -7.82 -6.43
N GLN A 324 -12.53 -8.94 -6.50
CA GLN A 324 -12.55 -9.87 -7.62
C GLN A 324 -13.93 -10.51 -7.81
N LEU A 325 -14.59 -10.92 -6.72
CA LEU A 325 -15.96 -11.44 -6.78
C LEU A 325 -16.93 -10.39 -7.35
N LYS A 326 -16.86 -9.13 -6.90
CA LYS A 326 -17.69 -8.04 -7.45
C LYS A 326 -17.47 -7.86 -8.95
N GLN A 327 -16.22 -7.89 -9.40
CA GLN A 327 -15.90 -7.79 -10.82
C GLN A 327 -16.43 -8.98 -11.62
N THR A 328 -16.38 -10.20 -11.06
CA THR A 328 -16.94 -11.40 -11.68
C THR A 328 -18.47 -11.32 -11.80
N ILE A 329 -19.16 -10.82 -10.76
CA ILE A 329 -20.61 -10.59 -10.80
C ILE A 329 -20.97 -9.63 -11.95
N LEU A 330 -20.27 -8.49 -12.08
CA LEU A 330 -20.48 -7.55 -13.18
C LEU A 330 -20.17 -8.17 -14.55
N GLN A 331 -19.14 -9.00 -14.65
CA GLN A 331 -18.81 -9.71 -15.88
C GLN A 331 -19.91 -10.70 -16.28
N LEU A 332 -20.42 -11.50 -15.34
CA LEU A 332 -21.54 -12.42 -15.59
C LEU A 332 -22.82 -11.68 -15.98
N ALA A 333 -23.06 -10.51 -15.39
CA ALA A 333 -24.19 -9.65 -15.71
C ALA A 333 -24.16 -9.21 -17.17
N VAL A 334 -23.02 -8.72 -17.66
CA VAL A 334 -22.89 -8.25 -19.05
C VAL A 334 -22.81 -9.37 -20.08
N MET A 335 -22.45 -10.60 -19.65
CA MET A 335 -22.48 -11.81 -20.48
C MET A 335 -23.87 -12.46 -20.55
N GLY A 336 -24.85 -11.92 -19.81
CA GLY A 336 -26.20 -12.49 -19.71
C GLY A 336 -26.27 -13.83 -18.97
N LYS A 337 -25.26 -14.14 -18.12
CA LYS A 337 -25.17 -15.39 -17.35
C LYS A 337 -25.68 -15.25 -15.91
N LEU A 338 -26.01 -14.03 -15.46
CA LEU A 338 -26.36 -13.76 -14.06
C LEU A 338 -27.85 -14.04 -13.75
N VAL A 339 -28.73 -13.84 -14.71
CA VAL A 339 -30.18 -14.05 -14.56
C VAL A 339 -30.70 -14.91 -15.71
N PRO A 340 -31.74 -15.75 -15.47
CA PRO A 340 -32.34 -16.54 -16.53
C PRO A 340 -32.99 -15.65 -17.59
N GLN A 341 -33.00 -16.13 -18.85
CA GLN A 341 -33.63 -15.46 -19.97
C GLN A 341 -35.14 -15.74 -19.96
N ASP A 342 -35.97 -14.71 -20.20
CA ASP A 342 -37.39 -14.86 -20.44
C ASP A 342 -37.66 -14.72 -21.95
N THR A 343 -38.14 -15.79 -22.59
CA THR A 343 -38.45 -15.82 -24.02
C THR A 343 -39.64 -14.92 -24.41
N ASN A 344 -40.40 -14.43 -23.43
CA ASN A 344 -41.52 -13.52 -23.65
C ASN A 344 -41.10 -12.04 -23.59
N ASP A 345 -39.88 -11.77 -23.21
CA ASP A 345 -39.38 -10.39 -23.22
C ASP A 345 -39.21 -9.86 -24.65
N GLU A 346 -39.57 -8.60 -24.86
CA GLU A 346 -39.37 -7.92 -26.14
C GLU A 346 -37.87 -7.90 -26.48
N PRO A 347 -37.46 -8.47 -27.64
CA PRO A 347 -36.04 -8.50 -28.02
C PRO A 347 -35.40 -7.12 -28.10
N ALA A 348 -34.10 -7.05 -27.79
CA ALA A 348 -33.34 -5.79 -27.86
C ALA A 348 -33.30 -5.18 -29.28
N SER A 349 -33.40 -5.99 -30.33
CA SER A 349 -33.54 -5.52 -31.73
C SER A 349 -34.69 -4.55 -31.90
N VAL A 350 -35.87 -4.85 -31.30
CA VAL A 350 -37.04 -3.98 -31.35
C VAL A 350 -36.80 -2.64 -30.65
N LEU A 351 -36.05 -2.65 -29.54
CA LEU A 351 -35.65 -1.41 -28.84
C LEU A 351 -34.75 -0.55 -29.75
N LEU A 352 -33.78 -1.19 -30.40
CA LEU A 352 -32.86 -0.49 -31.30
C LEU A 352 -33.58 0.09 -32.54
N GLU A 353 -34.51 -0.65 -33.15
CA GLU A 353 -35.35 -0.18 -34.25
C GLU A 353 -36.15 1.07 -33.84
N ARG A 354 -36.78 1.04 -32.65
CA ARG A 354 -37.55 2.17 -32.14
C ARG A 354 -36.70 3.44 -31.95
N ILE A 355 -35.47 3.30 -31.41
CA ILE A 355 -34.54 4.43 -31.27
C ILE A 355 -34.10 4.94 -32.66
N ALA A 356 -33.83 4.04 -33.61
CA ALA A 356 -33.46 4.42 -34.95
C ALA A 356 -34.55 5.23 -35.64
N GLU A 357 -35.83 4.84 -35.47
CA GLU A 357 -37.00 5.58 -35.96
C GLU A 357 -37.13 6.94 -35.27
N GLU A 358 -37.01 7.02 -33.95
CA GLU A 358 -37.04 8.26 -33.19
C GLU A 358 -35.94 9.22 -33.68
N LYS A 359 -34.72 8.71 -33.83
CA LYS A 359 -33.56 9.45 -34.32
C LYS A 359 -33.78 9.96 -35.76
N ALA A 360 -34.37 9.15 -36.63
CA ALA A 360 -34.72 9.54 -38.00
C ALA A 360 -35.76 10.65 -38.01
N GLN A 361 -36.76 10.59 -37.12
CA GLN A 361 -37.78 11.63 -36.99
C GLN A 361 -37.18 12.96 -36.50
N LEU A 362 -36.30 12.93 -35.48
CA LEU A 362 -35.62 14.12 -34.98
C LEU A 362 -34.71 14.79 -36.03
N ILE A 363 -34.07 13.99 -36.90
CA ILE A 363 -33.33 14.51 -38.06
C ILE A 363 -34.25 15.19 -39.06
N LYS A 364 -35.39 14.59 -39.39
CA LYS A 364 -36.39 15.14 -40.30
C LYS A 364 -36.96 16.45 -39.76
N GLU A 365 -37.18 16.54 -38.46
CA GLU A 365 -37.62 17.75 -37.75
C GLU A 365 -36.51 18.80 -37.58
N LYS A 366 -35.29 18.50 -38.01
CA LYS A 366 -34.10 19.38 -37.89
C LYS A 366 -33.72 19.69 -36.41
N LYS A 367 -34.17 18.88 -35.44
CA LYS A 367 -33.80 19.01 -34.02
C LYS A 367 -32.38 18.54 -33.81
N ILE A 368 -31.96 17.50 -34.53
CA ILE A 368 -30.59 17.01 -34.49
C ILE A 368 -29.97 16.95 -35.88
N LYS A 369 -28.63 16.97 -35.94
CA LYS A 369 -27.90 16.84 -37.21
C LYS A 369 -27.70 15.37 -37.55
N LYS A 370 -27.77 15.02 -38.85
CA LYS A 370 -27.41 13.69 -39.32
C LYS A 370 -25.93 13.42 -39.00
N GLN A 371 -25.70 12.39 -38.18
CA GLN A 371 -24.35 11.91 -37.85
C GLN A 371 -23.84 10.98 -38.96
N LYS A 372 -22.50 10.80 -39.03
CA LYS A 372 -21.88 9.81 -39.92
C LYS A 372 -22.28 8.40 -39.42
N ALA A 373 -22.62 7.52 -40.37
CA ALA A 373 -22.89 6.13 -40.02
C ALA A 373 -21.65 5.48 -39.36
N LEU A 374 -21.89 4.75 -38.29
CA LEU A 374 -20.84 4.00 -37.61
C LEU A 374 -20.47 2.74 -38.43
N PRO A 375 -19.24 2.26 -38.32
CA PRO A 375 -18.87 0.99 -38.94
C PRO A 375 -19.68 -0.16 -38.32
N PRO A 376 -20.03 -1.19 -39.13
CA PRO A 376 -20.67 -2.39 -38.59
C PRO A 376 -19.76 -3.02 -37.52
N ILE A 377 -20.38 -3.70 -36.53
CA ILE A 377 -19.64 -4.40 -35.47
C ILE A 377 -19.00 -5.64 -36.09
N ALA A 378 -17.67 -5.72 -36.02
CA ALA A 378 -16.91 -6.87 -36.50
C ALA A 378 -16.95 -8.02 -35.48
N ASP A 379 -16.62 -9.25 -35.91
CA ASP A 379 -16.70 -10.42 -35.02
C ASP A 379 -15.62 -10.42 -33.92
N ASP A 380 -14.47 -9.80 -34.16
CA ASP A 380 -13.42 -9.60 -33.16
C ASP A 380 -13.77 -8.55 -32.08
N GLU A 381 -14.82 -7.76 -32.29
CA GLU A 381 -15.40 -6.85 -31.30
C GLU A 381 -16.45 -7.54 -30.39
N LYS A 382 -16.79 -8.82 -30.65
CA LYS A 382 -17.78 -9.62 -29.94
C LYS A 382 -17.07 -10.74 -29.16
N PRO A 383 -16.49 -10.47 -27.98
CA PRO A 383 -15.63 -11.42 -27.28
C PRO A 383 -16.37 -12.63 -26.66
N PHE A 384 -17.69 -12.65 -26.69
CA PHE A 384 -18.55 -13.74 -26.22
C PHE A 384 -19.90 -13.76 -26.95
N ASP A 385 -20.54 -14.93 -26.94
CA ASP A 385 -21.88 -15.09 -27.50
C ASP A 385 -22.94 -14.47 -26.57
N LEU A 386 -23.96 -13.83 -27.17
CA LEU A 386 -25.06 -13.25 -26.43
C LEU A 386 -26.21 -14.27 -26.28
N PRO A 387 -26.95 -14.20 -25.17
CA PRO A 387 -28.21 -14.95 -25.03
C PRO A 387 -29.26 -14.52 -26.08
N ASN A 388 -30.24 -15.37 -26.30
CA ASN A 388 -31.37 -15.07 -27.19
C ASN A 388 -32.09 -13.78 -26.74
N GLY A 389 -32.44 -12.94 -27.70
CA GLY A 389 -33.12 -11.66 -27.44
C GLY A 389 -32.19 -10.49 -27.08
N TRP A 390 -30.89 -10.75 -26.87
CA TRP A 390 -29.90 -9.70 -26.71
C TRP A 390 -29.32 -9.30 -28.08
N GLU A 391 -28.80 -8.07 -28.17
CA GLU A 391 -28.15 -7.57 -29.38
C GLU A 391 -26.83 -6.87 -29.06
N TRP A 392 -25.84 -7.00 -29.97
CA TRP A 392 -24.68 -6.13 -29.97
C TRP A 392 -25.03 -4.81 -30.64
N CYS A 393 -24.77 -3.69 -29.95
CA CYS A 393 -24.98 -2.36 -30.52
C CYS A 393 -23.78 -1.42 -30.21
N ARG A 394 -23.68 -0.32 -30.94
CA ARG A 394 -22.71 0.73 -30.61
C ARG A 394 -23.21 1.53 -29.42
N LEU A 395 -22.30 1.93 -28.49
CA LEU A 395 -22.69 2.71 -27.31
C LEU A 395 -23.51 3.96 -27.66
N SER A 396 -23.14 4.67 -28.74
CA SER A 396 -23.89 5.85 -29.20
C SER A 396 -25.30 5.57 -29.70
N GLU A 397 -25.67 4.32 -29.98
CA GLU A 397 -27.03 3.95 -30.39
C GLU A 397 -28.03 3.97 -29.22
N VAL A 398 -27.53 3.77 -27.99
CA VAL A 398 -28.34 3.77 -26.77
C VAL A 398 -28.28 5.09 -25.98
N ILE A 399 -27.57 6.08 -26.51
CA ILE A 399 -27.49 7.44 -25.93
C ILE A 399 -28.64 8.28 -26.47
N ASP A 400 -29.15 9.19 -25.63
CA ASP A 400 -30.18 10.18 -26.01
C ASP A 400 -29.71 10.99 -27.22
N PRO A 401 -30.43 10.94 -28.35
CA PRO A 401 -30.01 11.62 -29.58
C PRO A 401 -29.96 13.13 -29.46
N GLU A 402 -30.67 13.75 -28.53
CA GLU A 402 -30.63 15.20 -28.27
C GLU A 402 -29.49 15.61 -27.33
N ARG A 403 -28.98 14.64 -26.50
CA ARG A 403 -27.94 14.87 -25.49
C ARG A 403 -26.75 13.91 -25.68
N ASP A 404 -26.06 14.06 -26.82
CA ASP A 404 -24.91 13.23 -27.19
C ASP A 404 -23.78 13.23 -26.13
N ILE A 405 -22.96 12.15 -26.10
CA ILE A 405 -21.80 12.01 -25.22
C ILE A 405 -20.93 13.28 -25.29
N SER A 406 -20.77 13.94 -24.18
CA SER A 406 -20.10 15.24 -24.10
C SER A 406 -19.23 15.35 -22.85
N TYR A 407 -18.09 16.02 -22.96
CA TYR A 407 -17.34 16.46 -21.81
C TYR A 407 -17.76 17.86 -21.36
N GLY A 408 -17.53 18.18 -20.08
CA GLY A 408 -17.99 19.42 -19.48
C GLY A 408 -17.05 20.61 -19.66
N ILE A 409 -17.07 21.50 -18.68
CA ILE A 409 -16.39 22.80 -18.67
C ILE A 409 -14.88 22.64 -18.80
N ILE A 410 -14.30 23.29 -19.82
CA ILE A 410 -12.88 23.14 -20.16
C ILE A 410 -11.99 23.83 -19.13
N LYS A 411 -12.38 25.02 -18.64
CA LYS A 411 -11.60 25.84 -17.73
C LYS A 411 -12.53 26.35 -16.62
N LEU A 412 -12.31 25.85 -15.40
CA LEU A 412 -13.19 26.13 -14.26
C LEU A 412 -12.98 27.53 -13.65
N GLU A 413 -11.78 28.12 -13.85
CA GLU A 413 -11.32 29.37 -13.21
C GLU A 413 -11.34 29.33 -11.68
N ALA A 414 -11.28 30.50 -11.04
CA ALA A 414 -11.38 30.61 -9.58
C ALA A 414 -12.83 30.38 -9.13
N GLU A 415 -13.00 29.74 -8.01
CA GLU A 415 -14.30 29.52 -7.39
C GLU A 415 -14.92 30.86 -6.95
N PRO A 416 -16.18 31.15 -7.26
CA PRO A 416 -16.82 32.37 -6.83
C PRO A 416 -16.98 32.41 -5.31
N GLU A 417 -16.84 33.58 -4.68
CA GLU A 417 -17.01 33.76 -3.23
C GLU A 417 -18.44 33.45 -2.78
N LEU A 418 -19.43 33.70 -3.62
CA LEU A 418 -20.85 33.44 -3.37
C LEU A 418 -21.53 32.96 -4.65
N GLY A 419 -22.45 32.01 -4.53
CA GLY A 419 -23.25 31.51 -5.64
C GLY A 419 -22.47 30.57 -6.57
N GLY A 420 -22.85 30.61 -7.89
CA GLY A 420 -22.27 29.75 -8.93
C GLY A 420 -22.97 28.38 -9.04
N VAL A 421 -22.56 27.61 -10.03
CA VAL A 421 -23.12 26.28 -10.37
C VAL A 421 -22.17 25.19 -9.89
N PRO A 422 -22.65 24.25 -9.02
CA PRO A 422 -21.82 23.13 -8.58
C PRO A 422 -21.38 22.27 -9.77
N THR A 423 -20.08 21.94 -9.82
CA THR A 423 -19.46 21.27 -10.97
C THR A 423 -18.61 20.09 -10.52
N LEU A 424 -18.96 18.90 -10.99
CA LEU A 424 -18.30 17.64 -10.66
C LEU A 424 -17.01 17.47 -11.48
N ARG A 425 -15.92 17.10 -10.81
CA ARG A 425 -14.61 16.82 -11.43
C ARG A 425 -14.32 15.33 -11.37
N CYS A 426 -13.24 14.90 -12.02
CA CYS A 426 -12.80 13.50 -11.94
C CYS A 426 -12.45 13.05 -10.50
N SER A 427 -12.12 13.97 -9.60
CA SER A 427 -11.94 13.68 -8.16
C SER A 427 -13.23 13.32 -7.45
N ASP A 428 -14.36 13.78 -7.95
CA ASP A 428 -15.66 13.69 -7.28
C ASP A 428 -16.46 12.47 -7.80
N VAL A 429 -16.18 12.02 -9.03
CA VAL A 429 -16.78 10.80 -9.62
C VAL A 429 -15.93 9.58 -9.25
N LYS A 430 -16.48 8.70 -8.42
CA LYS A 430 -15.84 7.47 -7.92
C LYS A 430 -16.45 6.23 -8.60
N PRO A 431 -15.82 5.05 -8.51
CA PRO A 431 -16.45 3.81 -8.97
C PRO A 431 -17.75 3.52 -8.21
N GLY A 432 -18.88 3.68 -8.88
CA GLY A 432 -20.21 3.39 -8.37
C GLY A 432 -20.94 4.54 -7.66
N TYR A 433 -20.28 5.65 -7.29
CA TYR A 433 -20.91 6.76 -6.57
C TYR A 433 -20.26 8.13 -6.83
N ILE A 434 -20.94 9.19 -6.42
CA ILE A 434 -20.43 10.57 -6.48
C ILE A 434 -20.07 11.03 -5.05
N ASP A 435 -18.83 11.47 -4.87
CA ASP A 435 -18.33 12.05 -3.61
C ASP A 435 -18.60 13.56 -3.60
N MET A 436 -19.55 13.97 -2.76
CA MET A 436 -19.98 15.36 -2.66
C MET A 436 -19.07 16.24 -1.79
N SER A 437 -18.09 15.66 -1.09
CA SER A 437 -17.28 16.37 -0.09
C SER A 437 -16.36 17.46 -0.66
N GLY A 438 -16.03 17.38 -1.94
CA GLY A 438 -15.07 18.28 -2.60
C GLY A 438 -15.61 19.04 -3.82
N VAL A 439 -16.93 19.02 -4.04
CA VAL A 439 -17.56 19.69 -5.21
C VAL A 439 -17.33 21.20 -5.17
N ARG A 440 -16.93 21.77 -6.31
CA ARG A 440 -16.65 23.20 -6.45
C ARG A 440 -17.69 23.87 -7.31
N ASN A 441 -17.91 25.17 -7.02
CA ASN A 441 -18.78 26.02 -7.83
C ASN A 441 -18.00 26.68 -8.96
N VAL A 442 -18.68 26.88 -10.10
CA VAL A 442 -18.19 27.64 -11.25
C VAL A 442 -19.11 28.82 -11.50
N VAL A 443 -18.55 29.96 -11.89
CA VAL A 443 -19.31 31.18 -12.16
C VAL A 443 -20.34 30.93 -13.28
N GLU A 444 -21.56 31.45 -13.09
CA GLU A 444 -22.69 31.20 -14.00
C GLU A 444 -22.41 31.56 -15.46
N ASN A 445 -21.68 32.64 -15.75
CA ASN A 445 -21.37 33.07 -17.12
C ASN A 445 -20.47 32.09 -17.89
N ILE A 446 -19.65 31.31 -17.16
CA ILE A 446 -18.83 30.23 -17.74
C ILE A 446 -19.74 29.01 -17.96
N GLU A 447 -20.51 28.61 -16.96
CA GLU A 447 -21.41 27.46 -17.02
C GLU A 447 -22.45 27.59 -18.14
N GLU A 448 -23.00 28.77 -18.35
CA GLU A 448 -23.96 29.07 -19.43
C GLU A 448 -23.46 28.65 -20.82
N GLN A 449 -22.15 28.68 -21.07
CA GLN A 449 -21.55 28.23 -22.34
C GLN A 449 -21.55 26.70 -22.48
N TYR A 450 -21.83 25.98 -21.37
CA TYR A 450 -21.82 24.52 -21.26
C TYR A 450 -23.16 23.93 -20.86
N LYS A 451 -24.28 24.58 -21.15
CA LYS A 451 -25.65 24.13 -20.87
C LYS A 451 -25.93 22.69 -21.30
N ARG A 452 -25.29 22.24 -22.36
CA ARG A 452 -25.49 20.89 -22.91
C ARG A 452 -25.04 19.76 -21.97
N THR A 453 -24.16 20.05 -21.01
CA THR A 453 -23.67 19.11 -20.00
C THR A 453 -24.25 19.37 -18.61
N ARG A 454 -25.27 20.24 -18.53
CA ARG A 454 -26.05 20.43 -17.31
C ARG A 454 -26.80 19.14 -16.99
N LEU A 455 -26.60 18.63 -15.78
CA LEU A 455 -27.17 17.38 -15.33
C LEU A 455 -28.69 17.52 -15.08
N GLN A 456 -29.43 16.45 -15.33
CA GLN A 456 -30.87 16.38 -15.14
C GLN A 456 -31.30 15.24 -14.20
N GLY A 457 -30.38 14.30 -13.91
CA GLY A 457 -30.63 13.04 -13.24
C GLY A 457 -30.73 11.88 -14.24
N GLY A 458 -30.24 10.70 -13.84
CA GLY A 458 -30.25 9.49 -14.67
C GLY A 458 -29.10 9.35 -15.66
N GLU A 459 -28.26 10.38 -15.84
CA GLU A 459 -27.07 10.28 -16.70
C GLU A 459 -25.99 9.40 -16.01
N VAL A 460 -25.15 8.75 -16.82
CA VAL A 460 -23.94 8.09 -16.36
C VAL A 460 -22.74 8.99 -16.60
N LEU A 461 -21.96 9.23 -15.55
CA LEU A 461 -20.70 9.96 -15.62
C LEU A 461 -19.53 8.99 -15.74
N LEU A 462 -18.56 9.29 -16.59
CA LEU A 462 -17.34 8.52 -16.78
C LEU A 462 -16.12 9.44 -16.77
N ASN A 463 -15.14 9.14 -15.93
CA ASN A 463 -13.85 9.83 -15.95
C ASN A 463 -13.06 9.46 -17.21
N ILE A 464 -12.84 10.44 -18.09
CA ILE A 464 -12.12 10.25 -19.36
C ILE A 464 -10.69 10.79 -19.33
N ARG A 465 -10.31 11.54 -18.29
CA ARG A 465 -8.96 12.08 -18.04
C ARG A 465 -8.65 12.13 -16.56
N GLY A 466 -7.37 12.24 -16.22
CA GLY A 466 -6.93 12.26 -14.82
C GLY A 466 -6.96 10.87 -14.21
N THR A 467 -7.73 10.67 -13.15
CA THR A 467 -7.94 9.37 -12.51
C THR A 467 -9.04 8.63 -13.26
N LEU A 468 -8.66 7.72 -14.15
CA LEU A 468 -9.61 6.84 -14.84
C LEU A 468 -10.25 5.87 -13.82
N GLY A 469 -11.42 5.33 -14.14
CA GLY A 469 -12.14 4.37 -13.31
C GLY A 469 -13.31 4.92 -12.52
N GLY A 470 -13.46 6.24 -12.44
CA GLY A 470 -14.66 6.85 -11.89
C GLY A 470 -15.84 6.70 -12.84
N VAL A 471 -16.90 6.04 -12.36
CA VAL A 471 -18.16 5.83 -13.09
C VAL A 471 -19.30 5.93 -12.09
N ALA A 472 -20.27 6.80 -12.31
CA ALA A 472 -21.39 6.95 -11.38
C ALA A 472 -22.68 7.35 -12.12
N LEU A 473 -23.80 6.90 -11.58
CA LEU A 473 -25.12 7.37 -11.99
C LEU A 473 -25.44 8.69 -11.29
N VAL A 474 -25.96 9.66 -12.01
CA VAL A 474 -26.38 10.95 -11.46
C VAL A 474 -27.75 10.81 -10.81
N PRO A 475 -27.87 11.05 -9.49
CA PRO A 475 -29.17 11.07 -8.84
C PRO A 475 -29.95 12.37 -9.17
N ASP A 476 -31.27 12.34 -9.13
CA ASP A 476 -32.15 13.47 -9.42
C ASP A 476 -31.84 14.71 -8.54
N SER A 477 -31.30 14.51 -7.35
CA SER A 477 -30.88 15.58 -6.45
C SER A 477 -29.77 16.48 -7.00
N LEU A 478 -29.03 16.02 -8.03
CA LEU A 478 -27.98 16.80 -8.69
C LEU A 478 -28.46 17.48 -9.96
N ASN A 479 -29.77 17.58 -10.18
CA ASN A 479 -30.33 18.37 -11.28
C ASN A 479 -29.81 19.82 -11.21
N GLY A 480 -29.36 20.34 -12.34
CA GLY A 480 -28.79 21.68 -12.44
C GLY A 480 -27.27 21.78 -12.18
N TYR A 481 -26.62 20.71 -11.74
CA TYR A 481 -25.15 20.66 -11.66
C TYR A 481 -24.53 20.56 -13.04
N ASN A 482 -23.22 20.78 -13.13
CA ASN A 482 -22.46 20.57 -14.36
C ASN A 482 -21.24 19.66 -14.10
N ILE A 483 -20.46 19.36 -15.11
CA ILE A 483 -19.26 18.53 -15.05
C ILE A 483 -18.05 19.27 -15.63
N ALA A 484 -16.85 18.91 -15.20
CA ALA A 484 -15.59 19.39 -15.74
C ALA A 484 -15.15 18.57 -16.97
N ARG A 485 -14.20 19.09 -17.72
CA ARG A 485 -13.69 18.47 -18.98
C ARG A 485 -13.09 17.07 -18.82
N GLU A 486 -12.73 16.68 -17.62
CA GLU A 486 -12.18 15.36 -17.31
C GLU A 486 -13.26 14.29 -17.19
N VAL A 487 -14.53 14.70 -17.16
CA VAL A 487 -15.69 13.82 -17.01
C VAL A 487 -16.52 13.87 -18.30
N ALA A 488 -16.92 12.71 -18.80
CA ALA A 488 -17.91 12.57 -19.86
C ALA A 488 -19.28 12.30 -19.24
N MET A 489 -20.31 12.92 -19.79
CA MET A 489 -21.72 12.67 -19.53
C MET A 489 -22.29 11.77 -20.62
N LEU A 490 -22.94 10.69 -20.22
CA LEU A 490 -23.68 9.77 -21.07
C LEU A 490 -25.16 9.86 -20.67
N ALA A 491 -25.93 10.66 -21.40
CA ALA A 491 -27.37 10.70 -21.22
C ALA A 491 -27.99 9.49 -21.92
N VAL A 492 -28.75 8.67 -21.18
CA VAL A 492 -29.30 7.42 -21.70
C VAL A 492 -30.62 7.63 -22.41
N SER A 493 -30.85 6.88 -23.50
CA SER A 493 -32.15 6.77 -24.16
C SER A 493 -33.09 5.82 -23.40
N ASN A 494 -34.33 5.70 -23.85
CA ASN A 494 -35.31 4.79 -23.27
C ASN A 494 -34.96 3.29 -23.46
N ALA A 495 -33.98 2.94 -24.31
CA ALA A 495 -33.60 1.55 -24.54
C ALA A 495 -32.70 0.97 -23.45
N ILE A 496 -31.95 1.78 -22.73
CA ILE A 496 -31.01 1.33 -21.72
C ILE A 496 -31.27 2.02 -20.38
N SER A 497 -31.16 1.31 -19.25
CA SER A 497 -31.20 1.95 -17.94
C SER A 497 -29.82 2.52 -17.58
N GLY A 498 -29.82 3.66 -16.90
CA GLY A 498 -28.57 4.27 -16.42
C GLY A 498 -27.83 3.34 -15.47
N GLU A 499 -28.55 2.60 -14.63
CA GLU A 499 -27.96 1.62 -13.69
C GLU A 499 -27.26 0.48 -14.45
N TYR A 500 -27.91 -0.10 -15.49
CA TYR A 500 -27.29 -1.14 -16.31
C TYR A 500 -26.07 -0.60 -17.05
N LEU A 501 -26.15 0.58 -17.63
CA LEU A 501 -25.02 1.22 -18.31
C LEU A 501 -23.86 1.49 -17.33
N ARG A 502 -24.15 1.93 -16.10
CA ARG A 502 -23.14 2.08 -15.06
C ARG A 502 -22.45 0.74 -14.75
N ASP A 503 -23.21 -0.31 -14.56
CA ASP A 503 -22.69 -1.65 -14.21
C ASP A 503 -21.89 -2.24 -15.39
N LEU A 504 -22.36 -2.03 -16.62
CA LEU A 504 -21.64 -2.38 -17.85
C LEU A 504 -20.28 -1.66 -17.92
N ILE A 505 -20.24 -0.34 -17.70
CA ILE A 505 -19.00 0.42 -17.73
C ILE A 505 -18.05 0.04 -16.59
N LEU A 506 -18.57 -0.39 -15.44
CA LEU A 506 -17.77 -0.88 -14.31
C LEU A 506 -17.26 -2.33 -14.51
N SER A 507 -17.75 -3.05 -15.51
CA SER A 507 -17.37 -4.46 -15.75
C SER A 507 -15.94 -4.59 -16.31
N PRO A 508 -15.29 -5.74 -16.07
CA PRO A 508 -13.99 -6.06 -16.68
C PRO A 508 -14.01 -6.01 -18.21
N PHE A 509 -15.12 -6.44 -18.83
CA PHE A 509 -15.32 -6.37 -20.28
C PHE A 509 -15.10 -4.96 -20.82
N PHE A 510 -15.77 -3.96 -20.26
CA PHE A 510 -15.69 -2.58 -20.74
C PHE A 510 -14.29 -1.97 -20.48
N TRP A 511 -13.69 -2.31 -19.34
CA TRP A 511 -12.35 -1.83 -19.00
C TRP A 511 -11.27 -2.43 -19.89
N LEU A 512 -11.41 -3.67 -20.33
CA LEU A 512 -10.51 -4.30 -21.31
C LEU A 512 -10.53 -3.53 -22.65
N MET A 513 -11.70 -3.08 -23.10
CA MET A 513 -11.81 -2.23 -24.30
C MET A 513 -11.10 -0.89 -24.11
N ILE A 514 -11.28 -0.22 -22.97
CA ILE A 514 -10.60 1.03 -22.66
C ILE A 514 -9.08 0.83 -22.69
N GLU A 515 -8.56 -0.17 -21.96
CA GLU A 515 -7.13 -0.42 -21.82
C GLU A 515 -6.46 -0.79 -23.15
N SER A 516 -7.11 -1.58 -24.00
CA SER A 516 -6.58 -1.95 -25.32
C SER A 516 -6.40 -0.74 -26.22
N ASN A 517 -7.28 0.25 -26.10
CA ASN A 517 -7.24 1.49 -26.87
C ASN A 517 -6.34 2.58 -26.28
N LEU A 518 -5.91 2.43 -25.02
CA LEU A 518 -4.95 3.34 -24.36
C LEU A 518 -3.49 2.90 -24.50
N LYS A 519 -3.22 1.69 -24.99
CA LYS A 519 -1.85 1.16 -25.21
C LYS A 519 -1.13 2.01 -26.28
N GLY A 520 0.07 2.49 -25.94
CA GLY A 520 0.91 3.27 -26.88
C GLY A 520 0.67 4.78 -26.89
N ILE A 521 -0.24 5.32 -26.10
CA ILE A 521 -0.54 6.75 -26.01
C ILE A 521 0.17 7.38 -24.81
N ALA A 522 1.04 8.36 -25.05
CA ALA A 522 1.79 9.07 -24.00
C ALA A 522 0.88 9.86 -23.04
N TYR A 523 -0.31 10.26 -23.48
CA TYR A 523 -1.30 10.99 -22.70
C TYR A 523 -2.53 10.11 -22.47
N LYS A 524 -2.73 9.66 -21.24
CA LYS A 524 -3.84 8.78 -20.85
C LYS A 524 -5.16 9.57 -20.79
N GLY A 525 -5.86 9.66 -21.93
CA GLY A 525 -7.20 10.25 -22.02
C GLY A 525 -8.05 9.47 -23.02
N LEU A 526 -9.29 9.13 -22.65
CA LEU A 526 -10.23 8.44 -23.51
C LEU A 526 -10.85 9.42 -24.50
N ASN A 527 -10.80 9.08 -25.79
CA ASN A 527 -11.42 9.89 -26.84
C ASN A 527 -12.93 9.59 -26.91
N LEU A 528 -13.77 10.63 -26.91
CA LEU A 528 -15.22 10.48 -27.00
C LEU A 528 -15.69 9.81 -28.30
N ASN A 529 -14.98 10.02 -29.44
CA ASN A 529 -15.35 9.34 -30.67
C ASN A 529 -15.15 7.84 -30.59
N LEU A 530 -14.03 7.42 -29.96
CA LEU A 530 -13.77 6.01 -29.70
C LEU A 530 -14.82 5.41 -28.76
N LEU A 531 -15.19 6.15 -27.70
CA LEU A 531 -16.24 5.71 -26.77
C LEU A 531 -17.59 5.49 -27.47
N ARG A 532 -17.94 6.32 -28.45
CA ARG A 532 -19.17 6.16 -29.25
C ARG A 532 -19.19 4.86 -30.05
N GLU A 533 -18.03 4.39 -30.48
CA GLU A 533 -17.86 3.20 -31.34
C GLU A 533 -17.78 1.90 -30.56
N PHE A 534 -17.69 1.94 -29.22
CA PHE A 534 -17.62 0.70 -28.42
C PHE A 534 -18.83 -0.18 -28.66
N ALA A 535 -18.57 -1.46 -28.98
CA ALA A 535 -19.60 -2.49 -29.08
C ALA A 535 -20.02 -2.93 -27.67
N ILE A 536 -21.28 -2.83 -27.35
CA ILE A 536 -21.84 -3.20 -26.06
C ILE A 536 -22.98 -4.20 -26.19
N PRO A 537 -23.14 -5.12 -25.23
CA PRO A 537 -24.29 -6.00 -25.17
C PRO A 537 -25.52 -5.27 -24.62
N LEU A 538 -26.64 -5.35 -25.33
CA LEU A 538 -27.92 -4.77 -24.94
C LEU A 538 -28.94 -5.87 -24.64
N PRO A 539 -29.38 -6.05 -23.38
CA PRO A 539 -30.47 -6.96 -23.02
C PRO A 539 -31.85 -6.36 -23.29
N PRO A 540 -32.90 -7.18 -23.37
CA PRO A 540 -34.29 -6.74 -23.28
C PRO A 540 -34.53 -5.83 -22.07
N ARG A 541 -35.39 -4.81 -22.22
CA ARG A 541 -35.58 -3.78 -21.17
C ARG A 541 -35.97 -4.34 -19.80
N ARG A 542 -36.81 -5.36 -19.74
CA ARG A 542 -37.19 -6.00 -18.47
C ARG A 542 -36.02 -6.71 -17.84
N GLN A 543 -35.21 -7.36 -18.64
CA GLN A 543 -34.06 -8.10 -18.18
C GLN A 543 -32.95 -7.18 -17.62
N GLN A 544 -32.76 -5.97 -18.21
CA GLN A 544 -31.87 -4.95 -17.62
C GLN A 544 -32.22 -4.68 -16.14
N ASN A 545 -33.52 -4.51 -15.83
CA ASN A 545 -33.97 -4.29 -14.47
C ASN A 545 -33.71 -5.49 -13.54
N SER A 546 -33.93 -6.72 -14.04
CA SER A 546 -33.64 -7.94 -13.29
C SER A 546 -32.14 -8.07 -12.99
N ILE A 547 -31.27 -7.78 -13.98
CA ILE A 547 -29.82 -7.78 -13.83
C ILE A 547 -29.41 -6.75 -12.77
N VAL A 548 -29.87 -5.51 -12.86
CA VAL A 548 -29.57 -4.43 -11.92
C VAL A 548 -29.99 -4.80 -10.48
N ASN A 549 -31.15 -5.40 -10.30
CA ASN A 549 -31.60 -5.82 -8.98
C ASN A 549 -30.68 -6.89 -8.37
N VAL A 550 -30.27 -7.89 -9.16
CA VAL A 550 -29.36 -8.94 -8.70
C VAL A 550 -27.97 -8.40 -8.45
N THR A 551 -27.40 -7.61 -9.38
CA THR A 551 -26.07 -7.01 -9.20
C THR A 551 -26.02 -6.10 -7.98
N SER A 552 -27.04 -5.27 -7.77
CA SER A 552 -27.13 -4.37 -6.62
C SER A 552 -27.22 -5.14 -5.30
N SER A 553 -28.02 -6.21 -5.24
CA SER A 553 -28.12 -7.08 -4.07
C SER A 553 -26.78 -7.75 -3.76
N MET A 554 -26.17 -8.40 -4.74
CA MET A 554 -24.89 -9.11 -4.55
C MET A 554 -23.73 -8.16 -4.21
N THR A 555 -23.65 -7.00 -4.85
CA THR A 555 -22.63 -6.00 -4.53
C THR A 555 -22.82 -5.41 -3.15
N SER A 556 -24.07 -5.21 -2.69
CA SER A 556 -24.35 -4.79 -1.31
C SER A 556 -23.85 -5.79 -0.28
N VAL A 557 -24.04 -7.11 -0.53
CA VAL A 557 -23.50 -8.18 0.32
C VAL A 557 -21.96 -8.13 0.35
N CYS A 558 -21.33 -7.98 -0.82
CA CYS A 558 -19.87 -7.83 -0.91
C CYS A 558 -19.36 -6.62 -0.11
N ASP A 559 -20.07 -5.48 -0.16
CA ASP A 559 -19.68 -4.28 0.60
C ASP A 559 -19.85 -4.48 2.10
N GLN A 560 -20.88 -5.17 2.55
CA GLN A 560 -21.05 -5.55 3.96
C GLN A 560 -19.95 -6.50 4.43
N LEU A 561 -19.60 -7.52 3.63
CA LEU A 561 -18.48 -8.43 3.92
C LEU A 561 -17.16 -7.65 4.05
N LYS A 562 -16.90 -6.73 3.13
CA LYS A 562 -15.70 -5.89 3.16
C LYS A 562 -15.64 -5.00 4.39
N ALA A 563 -16.77 -4.43 4.81
CA ALA A 563 -16.85 -3.64 6.05
C ALA A 563 -16.55 -4.49 7.30
N ARG A 564 -17.14 -5.69 7.41
CA ARG A 564 -16.87 -6.64 8.50
C ARG A 564 -15.42 -7.11 8.52
N LEU A 565 -14.85 -7.40 7.35
CA LEU A 565 -13.44 -7.77 7.22
C LEU A 565 -12.52 -6.66 7.75
N LYS A 566 -12.78 -5.41 7.40
CA LYS A 566 -12.00 -4.25 7.88
C LYS A 566 -12.10 -4.08 9.40
N GLU A 567 -13.26 -4.31 9.99
CA GLU A 567 -13.46 -4.28 11.43
C GLU A 567 -12.68 -5.42 12.11
N SER A 568 -12.75 -6.64 11.55
CA SER A 568 -11.98 -7.80 12.02
C SER A 568 -10.47 -7.54 11.95
N GLN A 569 -9.96 -7.00 10.85
CA GLN A 569 -8.55 -6.62 10.71
C GLN A 569 -8.12 -5.59 11.75
N THR A 570 -8.97 -4.60 12.03
CA THR A 570 -8.70 -3.61 13.09
C THR A 570 -8.61 -4.26 14.46
N THR A 571 -9.47 -5.23 14.74
CA THR A 571 -9.47 -6.01 15.99
C THR A 571 -8.21 -6.87 16.09
N GLN A 572 -7.80 -7.53 15.00
CA GLN A 572 -6.56 -8.32 14.96
C GLN A 572 -5.31 -7.46 15.22
N LEU A 573 -5.24 -6.24 14.66
CA LEU A 573 -4.15 -5.30 14.93
C LEU A 573 -4.08 -4.96 16.44
N ARG A 574 -5.21 -4.63 17.05
CA ARG A 574 -5.29 -4.33 18.50
C ARG A 574 -4.93 -5.54 19.36
N LEU A 575 -5.38 -6.72 18.98
CA LEU A 575 -5.03 -7.96 19.67
C LEU A 575 -3.52 -8.23 19.61
N THR A 576 -2.92 -8.05 18.44
CA THR A 576 -1.47 -8.19 18.25
C THR A 576 -0.69 -7.25 19.16
N ASP A 577 -1.09 -5.96 19.23
CA ASP A 577 -0.46 -4.98 20.10
C ASP A 577 -0.64 -5.34 21.59
N ALA A 578 -1.83 -5.77 22.01
CA ALA A 578 -2.11 -6.19 23.38
C ALA A 578 -1.29 -7.42 23.82
N ILE A 579 -1.09 -8.41 22.93
CA ILE A 579 -0.23 -9.57 23.20
C ILE A 579 1.21 -9.12 23.46
N VAL A 580 1.72 -8.19 22.63
CA VAL A 580 3.07 -7.63 22.80
C VAL A 580 3.18 -6.87 24.12
N GLU A 581 2.25 -5.98 24.42
CA GLU A 581 2.23 -5.19 25.65
C GLU A 581 2.16 -6.06 26.92
N GLN A 582 1.39 -7.15 26.89
CA GLN A 582 1.27 -8.06 28.04
C GLN A 582 2.54 -8.89 28.26
N ALA A 583 3.30 -9.19 27.21
CA ALA A 583 4.51 -10.01 27.29
C ALA A 583 5.75 -9.22 27.73
N VAL A 584 5.81 -7.94 27.44
CA VAL A 584 6.90 -7.00 27.76
C VAL A 584 6.78 -6.51 29.19
#